data_f34ae8368b26d4aa0e89edfc716a7aa5
#
_entry.id   f34ae8368b26d4aa0e89edfc716a7aa5
#
_cell.length_a   1.000
_cell.length_b   1.000
_cell.length_c   1.000
_cell.angle_alpha   90.00
_cell.angle_beta   90.00
_cell.angle_gamma   90.00
#
_symmetry.space_group_name_H-M   'P 1'
#
loop_
_entity.id
_entity.type
_entity.pdbx_description
1 polymer ?
#
loop_
_entity_poly.entity_id
_entity_poly.type
_entity_poly.pdbx_seq_one_letter_code
_entity_poly.pdbx_strand_id
1 'polypeptide(L)'
;MTIGDVARVELGAQSYGFSNRENGVSATSAAIQLSPGANAVRTAQAVRDRLAELASSMPAGMNYSVPFDTAPFVKVSIEKVIYTLLEAMVLVFLVMFLFLQNMRYTLIPAIVAPIALLGTFAVMLLAGFSINSLTMFGMVLALSLIHI
;
A
#
# COMPACT_ATOMS: atom_id res chain seq x y z
N MET A 1 54.76 1.99 2.81
CA MET A 1 54.10 3.01 1.98
C MET A 1 52.60 2.82 2.15
N THR A 2 51.92 3.75 2.76
CA THR A 2 50.48 3.73 3.00
C THR A 2 49.79 4.62 1.98
N ILE A 3 48.49 4.48 1.80
CA ILE A 3 47.70 5.34 0.88
C ILE A 3 47.84 6.82 1.30
N GLY A 4 47.93 7.10 2.60
CA GLY A 4 48.13 8.43 3.11
C GLY A 4 49.46 9.12 2.74
N ASP A 5 50.46 8.33 2.30
CA ASP A 5 51.76 8.86 1.86
C ASP A 5 51.72 9.44 0.42
N VAL A 6 50.72 9.03 -0.37
CA VAL A 6 50.59 9.38 -1.80
C VAL A 6 49.25 10.02 -2.17
N ALA A 7 48.27 9.97 -1.27
CA ALA A 7 46.91 10.49 -1.51
C ALA A 7 46.29 11.06 -0.23
N ARG A 8 45.46 12.08 -0.40
CA ARG A 8 44.67 12.64 0.68
C ARG A 8 43.36 11.86 0.76
N VAL A 9 43.10 11.25 1.91
CA VAL A 9 41.87 10.47 2.14
C VAL A 9 40.93 11.36 2.99
N GLU A 10 39.81 11.72 2.41
CA GLU A 10 38.79 12.51 3.06
C GLU A 10 37.46 11.76 3.05
N LEU A 11 36.74 11.85 4.16
CA LEU A 11 35.34 11.39 4.21
C LEU A 11 34.47 12.49 3.59
N GLY A 12 33.80 12.18 2.47
CA GLY A 12 32.97 13.12 1.75
C GLY A 12 31.74 12.44 1.14
N ALA A 13 30.86 13.25 0.55
CA ALA A 13 29.72 12.72 -0.18
C ALA A 13 30.14 12.18 -1.54
N GLN A 14 29.44 11.13 -2.02
CA GLN A 14 29.68 10.56 -3.34
C GLN A 14 29.45 11.58 -4.47
N SER A 15 28.57 12.55 -4.26
CA SER A 15 28.28 13.65 -5.18
C SER A 15 27.81 14.88 -4.42
N TYR A 16 28.27 16.03 -4.83
CA TYR A 16 27.83 17.34 -4.34
C TYR A 16 26.91 18.06 -5.34
N GLY A 17 26.47 17.37 -6.40
CA GLY A 17 25.59 17.92 -7.44
C GLY A 17 24.14 18.14 -7.01
N PHE A 18 23.75 17.58 -5.85
CA PHE A 18 22.38 17.69 -5.32
C PHE A 18 22.42 18.28 -3.91
N SER A 19 21.58 19.26 -3.66
CA SER A 19 21.30 19.75 -2.32
C SER A 19 19.81 19.60 -2.02
N ASN A 20 19.49 18.90 -0.93
CA ASN A 20 18.11 18.75 -0.48
C ASN A 20 17.82 19.77 0.61
N ARG A 21 16.62 20.32 0.57
CA ARG A 21 16.10 21.21 1.61
C ARG A 21 14.68 20.83 1.96
N GLU A 22 14.38 20.84 3.24
CA GLU A 22 13.03 20.69 3.74
C GLU A 22 12.63 21.99 4.46
N ASN A 23 11.55 22.62 3.99
CA ASN A 23 11.09 23.92 4.53
C ASN A 23 12.21 24.99 4.60
N GLY A 24 13.14 25.00 3.63
CA GLY A 24 14.24 25.95 3.57
C GLY A 24 15.49 25.56 4.39
N VAL A 25 15.40 24.53 5.22
CA VAL A 25 16.53 24.01 6.01
C VAL A 25 17.27 22.93 5.20
N SER A 26 18.61 22.92 5.30
CA SER A 26 19.42 21.89 4.65
C SER A 26 19.08 20.51 5.22
N ALA A 27 18.82 19.54 4.35
CA ALA A 27 18.42 18.20 4.72
C ALA A 27 19.13 17.15 3.86
N THR A 28 19.21 15.93 4.37
CA THR A 28 19.60 14.74 3.62
C THR A 28 18.35 13.87 3.43
N SER A 29 18.12 13.37 2.23
CA SER A 29 16.96 12.51 1.95
C SER A 29 17.40 11.09 1.60
N ALA A 30 16.63 10.14 2.08
CA ALA A 30 16.71 8.73 1.67
C ALA A 30 15.41 8.34 0.97
N ALA A 31 15.52 7.78 -0.24
CA ALA A 31 14.39 7.24 -0.97
C ALA A 31 14.32 5.73 -0.75
N ILE A 32 13.20 5.26 -0.23
CA ILE A 32 12.94 3.84 -0.01
C ILE A 32 12.01 3.36 -1.11
N GLN A 33 12.50 2.42 -1.90
CA GLN A 33 11.75 1.83 -3.01
C GLN A 33 11.23 0.45 -2.64
N LEU A 34 10.01 0.17 -3.06
CA LEU A 34 9.40 -1.13 -2.85
C LEU A 34 10.01 -2.17 -3.78
N SER A 35 10.39 -3.32 -3.26
CA SER A 35 10.78 -4.46 -4.09
C SER A 35 9.54 -5.02 -4.83
N PRO A 36 9.73 -5.58 -6.04
CA PRO A 36 8.63 -6.23 -6.74
C PRO A 36 7.93 -7.27 -5.86
N GLY A 37 6.60 -7.22 -5.81
CA GLY A 37 5.78 -8.12 -4.99
C GLY A 37 5.69 -7.79 -3.50
N ALA A 38 6.41 -6.78 -3.00
CA ALA A 38 6.32 -6.37 -1.60
C ALA A 38 5.01 -5.62 -1.30
N ASN A 39 4.56 -5.71 -0.05
CA ASN A 39 3.37 -5.00 0.41
C ASN A 39 3.74 -3.59 0.89
N ALA A 40 3.22 -2.57 0.20
CA ALA A 40 3.52 -1.17 0.46
C ALA A 40 3.20 -0.74 1.90
N VAL A 41 2.02 -1.11 2.41
CA VAL A 41 1.57 -0.71 3.74
C VAL A 41 2.45 -1.34 4.83
N ARG A 42 2.74 -2.63 4.70
CA ARG A 42 3.59 -3.35 5.65
C ARG A 42 5.04 -2.83 5.62
N THR A 43 5.57 -2.57 4.44
CA THR A 43 6.93 -2.03 4.29
C THR A 43 7.02 -0.63 4.89
N ALA A 44 6.08 0.25 4.60
CA ALA A 44 6.06 1.59 5.18
C ALA A 44 5.96 1.57 6.70
N GLN A 45 5.17 0.66 7.27
CA GLN A 45 5.09 0.49 8.72
C GLN A 45 6.43 0.04 9.30
N ALA A 46 7.05 -0.99 8.71
CA ALA A 46 8.37 -1.48 9.15
C ALA A 46 9.47 -0.39 9.09
N VAL A 47 9.42 0.46 8.06
CA VAL A 47 10.33 1.61 7.95
C VAL A 47 10.11 2.62 9.07
N ARG A 48 8.85 2.96 9.37
CA ARG A 48 8.53 3.88 10.46
C ARG A 48 8.97 3.36 11.82
N ASP A 49 8.72 2.07 12.07
CA ASP A 49 9.13 1.41 13.32
C ASP A 49 10.66 1.45 13.46
N ARG A 50 11.38 1.18 12.36
CA ARG A 50 12.84 1.25 12.35
C ARG A 50 13.38 2.67 12.53
N LEU A 51 12.73 3.67 11.93
CA LEU A 51 13.09 5.07 12.15
C LEU A 51 12.87 5.49 13.59
N ALA A 52 11.80 5.06 14.23
CA ALA A 52 11.51 5.33 15.63
C ALA A 52 12.59 4.72 16.57
N GLU A 53 13.03 3.49 16.28
CA GLU A 53 14.15 2.88 17.01
C GLU A 53 15.45 3.69 16.85
N LEU A 54 15.78 4.07 15.61
CA LEU A 54 16.99 4.80 15.29
C LEU A 54 16.97 6.24 15.82
N ALA A 55 15.79 6.82 16.02
CA ALA A 55 15.65 8.19 16.55
C ALA A 55 16.35 8.38 17.90
N SER A 56 16.36 7.34 18.74
CA SER A 56 17.02 7.37 20.04
C SER A 56 18.55 7.42 19.95
N SER A 57 19.12 7.01 18.83
CA SER A 57 20.57 6.96 18.58
C SER A 57 21.05 8.07 17.65
N MET A 58 20.17 8.96 17.20
CA MET A 58 20.55 10.09 16.35
C MET A 58 21.34 11.14 17.12
N PRO A 59 22.30 11.81 16.46
CA PRO A 59 23.03 12.91 17.05
C PRO A 59 22.12 14.05 17.51
N ALA A 60 22.52 14.77 18.55
CA ALA A 60 21.75 15.91 19.05
C ALA A 60 21.58 16.97 17.95
N GLY A 61 20.33 17.41 17.75
CA GLY A 61 19.94 18.37 16.70
C GLY A 61 19.56 17.75 15.36
N MET A 62 19.68 16.43 15.19
CA MET A 62 19.17 15.72 14.01
C MET A 62 17.74 15.28 14.25
N ASN A 63 16.83 15.66 13.35
CA ASN A 63 15.45 15.23 13.33
C ASN A 63 15.16 14.56 12.00
N TYR A 64 14.20 13.64 11.97
CA TYR A 64 13.73 13.04 10.73
C TYR A 64 12.26 13.38 10.49
N SER A 65 11.91 13.46 9.23
CA SER A 65 10.53 13.62 8.76
C SER A 65 10.25 12.64 7.63
N VAL A 66 9.00 12.37 7.37
CA VAL A 66 8.54 11.54 6.25
C VAL A 66 7.61 12.41 5.39
N PRO A 67 8.16 13.29 4.54
CA PRO A 67 7.37 14.25 3.78
C PRO A 67 6.53 13.59 2.68
N PHE A 68 6.94 12.43 2.20
CA PHE A 68 6.23 11.69 1.15
C PHE A 68 6.06 10.23 1.53
N ASP A 69 4.80 9.81 1.65
CA ASP A 69 4.42 8.44 1.94
C ASP A 69 3.16 8.06 1.13
N THR A 70 3.27 7.01 0.33
CA THR A 70 2.16 6.50 -0.48
C THR A 70 1.30 5.47 0.26
N ALA A 71 1.78 4.91 1.38
CA ALA A 71 1.08 3.85 2.10
C ALA A 71 -0.29 4.28 2.67
N PRO A 72 -0.48 5.49 3.23
CA PRO A 72 -1.79 5.95 3.66
C PRO A 72 -2.80 6.00 2.52
N PHE A 73 -2.37 6.45 1.33
CA PHE A 73 -3.23 6.48 0.14
C PHE A 73 -3.67 5.08 -0.27
N VAL A 74 -2.75 4.12 -0.29
CA VAL A 74 -3.06 2.72 -0.60
C VAL A 74 -4.05 2.13 0.42
N LYS A 75 -3.85 2.39 1.71
CA LYS A 75 -4.75 1.95 2.78
C LYS A 75 -6.16 2.50 2.60
N VAL A 76 -6.29 3.81 2.41
CA VAL A 76 -7.60 4.46 2.18
C VAL A 76 -8.27 3.93 0.91
N SER A 77 -7.50 3.67 -0.15
CA SER A 77 -8.02 3.10 -1.39
C SER A 77 -8.59 1.69 -1.18
N ILE A 78 -7.90 0.83 -0.43
CA ILE A 78 -8.38 -0.52 -0.10
C ILE A 78 -9.65 -0.44 0.74
N GLU A 79 -9.67 0.38 1.79
CA GLU A 79 -10.86 0.60 2.62
C GLU A 79 -12.05 1.06 1.78
N LYS A 80 -11.84 2.02 0.89
CA LYS A 80 -12.90 2.54 0.02
C LYS A 80 -13.45 1.48 -0.92
N VAL A 81 -12.59 0.61 -1.48
CA VAL A 81 -13.03 -0.51 -2.31
C VAL A 81 -13.90 -1.50 -1.51
N ILE A 82 -13.50 -1.81 -0.27
CA ILE A 82 -14.30 -2.69 0.60
C ILE A 82 -15.67 -2.08 0.89
N TYR A 83 -15.73 -0.78 1.21
CA TYR A 83 -17.00 -0.10 1.47
C TYR A 83 -17.90 -0.06 0.23
N THR A 84 -17.37 0.29 -0.93
CA THR A 84 -18.15 0.30 -2.18
C THR A 84 -18.64 -1.09 -2.57
N LEU A 85 -17.85 -2.13 -2.31
CA LEU A 85 -18.26 -3.51 -2.55
C LEU A 85 -19.43 -3.92 -1.64
N LEU A 86 -19.36 -3.58 -0.35
CA LEU A 86 -20.45 -3.84 0.60
C LEU A 86 -21.71 -3.06 0.21
N GLU A 87 -21.59 -1.80 -0.17
CA GLU A 87 -22.70 -0.97 -0.64
C GLU A 87 -23.35 -1.57 -1.88
N ALA A 88 -22.55 -2.01 -2.87
CA ALA A 88 -23.05 -2.67 -4.06
C ALA A 88 -23.78 -3.99 -3.73
N MET A 89 -23.24 -4.80 -2.82
CA MET A 89 -23.91 -6.03 -2.39
C MET A 89 -25.26 -5.78 -1.71
N VAL A 90 -25.36 -4.75 -0.86
CA VAL A 90 -26.62 -4.36 -0.23
C VAL A 90 -27.62 -3.90 -1.28
N LEU A 91 -27.18 -3.09 -2.25
CA LEU A 91 -28.04 -2.60 -3.32
C LEU A 91 -28.57 -3.75 -4.20
N VAL A 92 -27.69 -4.67 -4.60
CA VAL A 92 -28.07 -5.86 -5.37
C VAL A 92 -29.06 -6.73 -4.57
N PHE A 93 -28.80 -6.93 -3.27
CA PHE A 93 -29.72 -7.65 -2.39
C PHE A 93 -31.11 -7.00 -2.36
N LEU A 94 -31.18 -5.67 -2.18
CA LEU A 94 -32.44 -4.95 -2.15
C LEU A 94 -33.21 -5.04 -3.47
N VAL A 95 -32.52 -4.87 -4.60
CA VAL A 95 -33.13 -5.00 -5.92
C VAL A 95 -33.66 -6.41 -6.15
N MET A 96 -32.85 -7.43 -5.86
CA MET A 96 -33.26 -8.84 -5.98
C MET A 96 -34.45 -9.16 -5.07
N PHE A 97 -34.43 -8.65 -3.83
CA PHE A 97 -35.54 -8.84 -2.88
C PHE A 97 -36.84 -8.21 -3.39
N LEU A 98 -36.75 -7.05 -4.00
CA LEU A 98 -37.90 -6.34 -4.55
C LEU A 98 -38.56 -7.14 -5.69
N PHE A 99 -37.75 -7.79 -6.54
CA PHE A 99 -38.27 -8.60 -7.67
C PHE A 99 -38.70 -10.02 -7.28
N LEU A 100 -37.93 -10.68 -6.44
CA LEU A 100 -38.22 -12.07 -6.05
C LEU A 100 -39.24 -12.17 -4.92
N GLN A 101 -39.41 -11.11 -4.12
CA GLN A 101 -40.31 -11.04 -2.96
C GLN A 101 -40.19 -12.24 -2.00
N ASN A 102 -39.07 -12.92 -2.03
CA ASN A 102 -38.82 -14.11 -1.22
C ASN A 102 -37.40 -14.07 -0.66
N MET A 103 -37.30 -13.93 0.66
CA MET A 103 -36.03 -13.79 1.38
C MET A 103 -35.07 -14.97 1.14
N ARG A 104 -35.61 -16.19 1.05
CA ARG A 104 -34.79 -17.39 0.88
C ARG A 104 -34.13 -17.44 -0.51
N TYR A 105 -34.85 -17.07 -1.56
CA TYR A 105 -34.30 -17.02 -2.92
C TYR A 105 -33.40 -15.83 -3.15
N THR A 106 -33.59 -14.72 -2.45
CA THR A 106 -32.72 -13.55 -2.51
C THR A 106 -31.39 -13.78 -1.78
N LEU A 107 -31.42 -14.56 -0.69
CA LEU A 107 -30.23 -14.80 0.12
C LEU A 107 -29.17 -15.65 -0.61
N ILE A 108 -29.60 -16.55 -1.51
CA ILE A 108 -28.67 -17.42 -2.25
C ILE A 108 -27.67 -16.60 -3.09
N PRO A 109 -28.09 -15.75 -4.04
CA PRO A 109 -27.16 -14.94 -4.82
C PRO A 109 -26.41 -13.90 -3.96
N ALA A 110 -27.03 -13.39 -2.89
CA ALA A 110 -26.39 -12.47 -1.98
C ALA A 110 -25.18 -13.07 -1.24
N ILE A 111 -25.22 -14.38 -0.95
CA ILE A 111 -24.09 -15.09 -0.31
C ILE A 111 -23.08 -15.57 -1.36
N VAL A 112 -23.51 -15.91 -2.56
CA VAL A 112 -22.62 -16.40 -3.62
C VAL A 112 -21.57 -15.35 -4.02
N ALA A 113 -21.95 -14.08 -4.11
CA ALA A 113 -21.02 -13.01 -4.50
C ALA A 113 -19.81 -12.87 -3.55
N PRO A 114 -19.99 -12.74 -2.22
CA PRO A 114 -18.85 -12.70 -1.29
C PRO A 114 -18.05 -14.02 -1.29
N ILE A 115 -18.68 -15.18 -1.43
CA ILE A 115 -17.97 -16.47 -1.52
C ILE A 115 -17.08 -16.50 -2.78
N ALA A 116 -17.59 -16.05 -3.92
CA ALA A 116 -16.83 -16.00 -5.16
C ALA A 116 -15.61 -15.04 -5.03
N LEU A 117 -15.79 -13.89 -4.38
CA LEU A 117 -14.70 -12.96 -4.10
C LEU A 117 -13.63 -13.58 -3.20
N LEU A 118 -14.03 -14.20 -2.10
CA LEU A 118 -13.12 -14.89 -1.19
C LEU A 118 -12.38 -16.02 -1.91
N GLY A 119 -13.07 -16.78 -2.76
CA GLY A 119 -12.47 -17.80 -3.61
C GLY A 119 -11.42 -17.24 -4.56
N THR A 120 -11.71 -16.10 -5.19
CA THR A 120 -10.73 -15.41 -6.05
C THR A 120 -9.50 -14.96 -5.27
N PHE A 121 -9.67 -14.39 -4.09
CA PHE A 121 -8.55 -14.03 -3.22
C PHE A 121 -7.72 -15.24 -2.80
N ALA A 122 -8.36 -16.35 -2.48
CA ALA A 122 -7.67 -17.59 -2.12
C ALA A 122 -6.82 -18.11 -3.30
N VAL A 123 -7.36 -18.12 -4.51
CA VAL A 123 -6.61 -18.51 -5.71
C VAL A 123 -5.45 -17.56 -5.98
N MET A 124 -5.65 -16.25 -5.86
CA MET A 124 -4.57 -15.27 -6.01
C MET A 124 -3.46 -15.50 -5.00
N LEU A 125 -3.80 -15.78 -3.74
CA LEU A 125 -2.83 -16.07 -2.68
C LEU A 125 -2.01 -17.33 -3.01
N LEU A 126 -2.67 -18.41 -3.46
CA LEU A 126 -2.01 -19.65 -3.87
C LEU A 126 -1.11 -19.46 -5.09
N ALA A 127 -1.50 -18.58 -6.01
CA ALA A 127 -0.70 -18.23 -7.19
C ALA A 127 0.45 -17.24 -6.88
N GLY A 128 0.62 -16.80 -5.62
CA GLY A 128 1.66 -15.88 -5.20
C GLY A 128 1.43 -14.41 -5.60
N PHE A 129 0.22 -14.07 -5.99
CA PHE A 129 -0.11 -12.67 -6.29
C PHE A 129 -0.29 -11.85 -5.00
N SER A 130 0.24 -10.64 -4.99
CA SER A 130 0.02 -9.70 -3.91
C SER A 130 -1.31 -8.97 -4.07
N ILE A 131 -2.02 -8.78 -2.97
CA ILE A 131 -3.19 -7.89 -2.94
C ILE A 131 -2.69 -6.45 -2.88
N ASN A 132 -2.93 -5.71 -3.94
CA ASN A 132 -2.60 -4.31 -4.07
C ASN A 132 -3.77 -3.54 -4.71
N SER A 133 -3.67 -2.22 -4.82
CA SER A 133 -4.73 -1.39 -5.39
C SER A 133 -5.09 -1.81 -6.83
N LEU A 134 -4.12 -2.24 -7.62
CA LEU A 134 -4.34 -2.65 -9.02
C LEU A 134 -5.13 -3.96 -9.11
N THR A 135 -4.80 -4.96 -8.28
CA THR A 135 -5.53 -6.24 -8.21
C THR A 135 -6.94 -6.04 -7.68
N MET A 136 -7.13 -5.13 -6.71
CA MET A 136 -8.45 -4.75 -6.19
C MET A 136 -9.29 -4.05 -7.27
N PHE A 137 -8.71 -3.13 -8.03
CA PHE A 137 -9.40 -2.50 -9.16
C PHE A 137 -9.80 -3.52 -10.23
N GLY A 138 -8.92 -4.44 -10.58
CA GLY A 138 -9.22 -5.52 -11.54
C GLY A 138 -10.41 -6.38 -11.09
N MET A 139 -10.49 -6.70 -9.81
CA MET A 139 -11.61 -7.46 -9.26
C MET A 139 -12.93 -6.70 -9.26
N VAL A 140 -12.91 -5.41 -8.89
CA VAL A 140 -14.11 -4.55 -8.96
C VAL A 140 -14.60 -4.42 -10.39
N LEU A 141 -13.68 -4.26 -11.37
CA LEU A 141 -13.99 -4.21 -12.78
C LEU A 141 -14.59 -5.53 -13.26
N ALA A 142 -14.01 -6.68 -12.91
CA ALA A 142 -14.54 -7.98 -13.27
C ALA A 142 -15.94 -8.21 -12.69
N LEU A 143 -16.16 -7.83 -11.43
CA LEU A 143 -17.46 -7.93 -10.78
C LEU A 143 -18.50 -7.00 -11.45
N SER A 144 -18.09 -5.79 -11.85
CA SER A 144 -18.96 -4.85 -12.56
C SER A 144 -19.32 -5.30 -13.97
N LEU A 145 -18.38 -5.95 -14.68
CA LEU A 145 -18.62 -6.46 -16.04
C LEU A 145 -19.57 -7.68 -16.10
N ILE A 146 -19.64 -8.46 -15.03
CA ILE A 146 -20.55 -9.64 -14.97
C ILE A 146 -22.02 -9.21 -14.92
N HIS A 147 -22.30 -7.93 -14.61
CA HIS A 147 -23.65 -7.40 -14.50
C HIS A 147 -24.13 -6.59 -15.71
N ILE A 148 -23.34 -6.55 -16.81
CA ILE A 148 -23.76 -6.02 -18.11
C ILE A 148 -24.09 -7.18 -19.03
#